data_7d3af7f23e4acadb12b204c6f03378e6
#
_entry.id   7d3af7f23e4acadb12b204c6f03378e6
#
_cell.length_a   1.000
_cell.length_b   1.000
_cell.length_c   1.000
_cell.angle_alpha   90.00
_cell.angle_beta   90.00
_cell.angle_gamma   90.00
#
_symmetry.space_group_name_H-M   'P 1'
#
loop_
_entity.id
_entity.type
_entity.pdbx_description
1 polymer ?
#
loop_
_entity_poly.entity_id
_entity_poly.type
_entity_poly.pdbx_seq_one_letter_code
_entity_poly.pdbx_strand_id
1 'polypeptide(L)'
;MKNSIMMLSAALMLGGVAHAQKVAFEEYNLDNGMHVILHNDPSAPVVITSVMYHVGSKDERPDRTGFAHFFEHLLFEGTQNIKRGEWMKIVTANGGVNNANTSDDRTYYYEVFPSNNLELGLWMESERLMHPIINKIGVDTQNEVVKEEKRMRYDNQPYGNILPEVKKNMFKNHPYRWTTIGSMKDLDAATLEEFQAFNKKFYTPNNAVLVVAGDFDKAKAKEWVQKYFGPIPKGEEVKKQTFTEEPITQTIKATYEDPNIQIPMVVASYRTPSMKTRDARVLDLISSYLSDGKSSKLYKKIVDDKKMALQIGAVGFSQEDYGTYILYGLPMAPYTTADILKEMDEEIVKIQTDLISEKDYEKLQNKFDNNFVNANASVEGIAENLASYYLLYGDVNLINTEIDMYHSITREEIREVAKKYLNPNQRLILDYIPTVKSQN
;
A
#
# COMPACT_ATOMS: atom_id res chain seq x y z
N MET A 1 13.10 37.15 66.16
CA MET A 1 12.22 35.98 66.00
C MET A 1 11.42 36.21 64.71
N LYS A 2 11.84 35.62 63.64
CA LYS A 2 11.15 35.68 62.34
C LYS A 2 10.83 34.27 61.95
N ASN A 3 9.55 33.93 61.96
CA ASN A 3 9.01 32.64 61.44
C ASN A 3 8.91 32.69 59.92
N SER A 4 9.71 31.89 59.24
CA SER A 4 9.58 31.65 57.80
C SER A 4 8.67 30.48 57.62
N ILE A 5 7.48 30.67 57.02
CA ILE A 5 6.56 29.66 56.57
C ILE A 5 7.00 29.22 55.18
N MET A 6 7.44 27.98 55.10
CA MET A 6 7.79 27.33 53.83
C MET A 6 6.52 26.74 53.20
N MET A 7 5.97 27.36 52.16
CA MET A 7 4.88 26.79 51.37
C MET A 7 5.47 25.74 50.43
N LEU A 8 5.12 24.50 50.67
CA LEU A 8 5.41 23.35 49.79
C LEU A 8 4.34 23.28 48.70
N SER A 9 4.64 23.78 47.52
CA SER A 9 3.76 23.65 46.35
C SER A 9 3.91 22.24 45.81
N ALA A 10 2.96 21.35 46.09
CA ALA A 10 2.80 20.06 45.39
C ALA A 10 2.23 20.30 44.01
N ALA A 11 3.08 20.29 42.99
CA ALA A 11 2.65 20.23 41.62
C ALA A 11 2.11 18.80 41.32
N LEU A 12 0.80 18.63 41.30
CA LEU A 12 0.17 17.45 40.74
C LEU A 12 0.46 17.45 39.21
N MET A 13 1.42 16.65 38.81
CA MET A 13 1.52 16.25 37.40
C MET A 13 0.33 15.34 37.09
N LEU A 14 -0.75 15.91 36.56
CA LEU A 14 -1.76 15.18 35.82
C LEU A 14 -1.08 14.72 34.54
N GLY A 15 -0.56 13.50 34.56
CA GLY A 15 -0.22 12.77 33.33
C GLY A 15 -1.50 12.52 32.56
N GLY A 16 -1.88 13.46 31.69
CA GLY A 16 -2.93 13.23 30.71
C GLY A 16 -2.45 12.11 29.80
N VAL A 17 -3.12 10.96 29.86
CA VAL A 17 -3.05 9.97 28.80
C VAL A 17 -3.59 10.69 27.57
N ALA A 18 -2.71 11.06 26.66
CA ALA A 18 -3.12 11.58 25.38
C ALA A 18 -3.82 10.43 24.64
N HIS A 19 -5.14 10.37 24.74
CA HIS A 19 -5.93 9.53 23.87
C HIS A 19 -5.79 10.12 22.48
N ALA A 20 -5.35 9.34 21.51
CA ALA A 20 -5.40 9.73 20.11
C ALA A 20 -6.82 10.22 19.81
N GLN A 21 -6.93 11.42 19.24
CA GLN A 21 -8.23 12.00 18.91
C GLN A 21 -8.93 11.08 17.93
N LYS A 22 -10.12 10.58 18.31
CA LYS A 22 -10.90 9.71 17.43
C LYS A 22 -11.28 10.42 16.15
N VAL A 23 -11.08 9.77 15.03
CA VAL A 23 -11.55 10.22 13.72
C VAL A 23 -13.05 10.02 13.66
N ALA A 24 -13.81 11.12 13.70
CA ALA A 24 -15.27 11.09 13.59
C ALA A 24 -15.66 11.03 12.11
N PHE A 25 -16.48 10.08 11.73
CA PHE A 25 -17.00 9.95 10.36
C PHE A 25 -18.49 9.59 10.36
N GLU A 26 -19.12 9.79 9.22
CA GLU A 26 -20.46 9.36 8.92
C GLU A 26 -20.43 8.55 7.62
N GLU A 27 -21.16 7.43 7.57
CA GLU A 27 -21.18 6.58 6.37
C GLU A 27 -22.63 6.22 5.98
N TYR A 28 -22.86 6.08 4.67
CA TYR A 28 -24.15 5.67 4.11
C TYR A 28 -23.98 5.12 2.69
N ASN A 29 -25.03 4.47 2.16
CA ASN A 29 -25.03 3.97 0.80
C ASN A 29 -26.02 4.78 -0.07
N LEU A 30 -25.63 5.03 -1.32
CA LEU A 30 -26.54 5.48 -2.36
C LEU A 30 -27.35 4.31 -2.93
N ASP A 31 -28.49 4.60 -3.56
CA ASP A 31 -29.36 3.58 -4.18
C ASP A 31 -28.66 2.73 -5.24
N ASN A 32 -27.66 3.29 -5.92
CA ASN A 32 -26.83 2.59 -6.90
C ASN A 32 -25.74 1.70 -6.27
N GLY A 33 -25.67 1.63 -4.95
CA GLY A 33 -24.76 0.78 -4.19
C GLY A 33 -23.39 1.40 -3.91
N MET A 34 -23.16 2.66 -4.25
CA MET A 34 -21.94 3.36 -3.87
C MET A 34 -21.92 3.63 -2.38
N HIS A 35 -20.88 3.24 -1.71
CA HIS A 35 -20.65 3.58 -0.31
C HIS A 35 -20.01 4.96 -0.19
N VAL A 36 -20.49 5.78 0.75
CA VAL A 36 -20.04 7.15 0.97
C VAL A 36 -19.59 7.32 2.42
N ILE A 37 -18.40 7.89 2.61
CA ILE A 37 -17.85 8.21 3.93
C ILE A 37 -17.56 9.71 3.98
N LEU A 38 -18.06 10.38 5.02
CA LEU A 38 -17.87 11.82 5.24
C LEU A 38 -17.10 12.03 6.54
N HIS A 39 -15.93 12.66 6.47
CA HIS A 39 -15.13 13.08 7.62
C HIS A 39 -14.98 14.60 7.60
N ASN A 40 -15.78 15.31 8.39
CA ASN A 40 -15.71 16.76 8.50
C ASN A 40 -14.69 17.18 9.57
N ASP A 41 -13.63 17.85 9.14
CA ASP A 41 -12.61 18.45 9.98
C ASP A 41 -12.27 19.88 9.48
N PRO A 42 -12.74 20.93 10.16
CA PRO A 42 -12.48 22.32 9.79
C PRO A 42 -11.12 22.85 10.26
N SER A 43 -10.19 22.00 10.68
CA SER A 43 -8.86 22.42 11.19
C SER A 43 -7.99 23.08 10.12
N ALA A 44 -8.20 22.74 8.85
CA ALA A 44 -7.54 23.35 7.70
C ALA A 44 -8.55 23.63 6.57
N PRO A 45 -8.43 24.75 5.82
CA PRO A 45 -9.38 25.16 4.80
C PRO A 45 -9.20 24.38 3.49
N VAL A 46 -9.13 23.06 3.58
CA VAL A 46 -8.97 22.14 2.45
C VAL A 46 -9.97 21.00 2.53
N VAL A 47 -10.30 20.43 1.38
CA VAL A 47 -11.17 19.27 1.27
C VAL A 47 -10.62 18.31 0.22
N ILE A 48 -10.70 17.03 0.51
CA ILE A 48 -10.40 15.95 -0.43
C ILE A 48 -11.69 15.28 -0.89
N THR A 49 -11.77 15.01 -2.18
CA THR A 49 -12.72 14.07 -2.79
C THR A 49 -11.94 12.90 -3.34
N SER A 50 -12.30 11.68 -2.98
CA SER A 50 -11.57 10.52 -3.43
C SER A 50 -12.49 9.34 -3.71
N VAL A 51 -12.15 8.56 -4.73
CA VAL A 51 -12.85 7.32 -5.08
C VAL A 51 -11.85 6.18 -5.12
N MET A 52 -12.12 5.13 -4.34
CA MET A 52 -11.36 3.91 -4.34
C MET A 52 -12.21 2.79 -4.95
N TYR A 53 -11.69 2.17 -5.99
CA TYR A 53 -12.34 1.04 -6.69
C TYR A 53 -11.74 -0.28 -6.22
N HIS A 54 -12.59 -1.27 -5.93
CA HIS A 54 -12.14 -2.61 -5.53
C HIS A 54 -11.74 -3.41 -6.76
N VAL A 55 -10.74 -2.90 -7.46
CA VAL A 55 -10.11 -3.52 -8.63
C VAL A 55 -8.63 -3.20 -8.65
N GLY A 56 -7.81 -4.22 -8.76
CA GLY A 56 -6.37 -4.13 -8.85
C GLY A 56 -5.81 -5.16 -9.81
N SER A 57 -4.48 -5.34 -9.81
CA SER A 57 -3.88 -6.30 -10.73
C SER A 57 -4.31 -7.76 -10.51
N LYS A 58 -4.84 -8.11 -9.34
CA LYS A 58 -5.38 -9.47 -9.11
C LYS A 58 -6.66 -9.78 -9.88
N ASP A 59 -7.38 -8.75 -10.32
CA ASP A 59 -8.64 -8.91 -11.08
C ASP A 59 -8.39 -9.07 -12.59
N GLU A 60 -7.13 -9.04 -13.02
CA GLU A 60 -6.69 -9.18 -14.39
C GLU A 60 -6.61 -10.64 -14.82
N ARG A 61 -6.61 -10.84 -16.16
CA ARG A 61 -6.35 -12.16 -16.75
C ARG A 61 -4.84 -12.38 -16.89
N PRO A 62 -4.36 -13.65 -16.83
CA PRO A 62 -2.94 -13.97 -16.98
C PRO A 62 -2.29 -13.54 -18.30
N ASP A 63 -3.11 -13.33 -19.33
CA ASP A 63 -2.72 -12.92 -20.70
C ASP A 63 -3.03 -11.44 -21.00
N ARG A 64 -3.47 -10.68 -19.98
CA ARG A 64 -3.85 -9.26 -20.05
C ARG A 64 -3.46 -8.56 -18.73
N THR A 65 -2.17 -8.62 -18.40
CA THR A 65 -1.65 -8.00 -17.18
C THR A 65 -1.33 -6.51 -17.40
N GLY A 66 -1.52 -5.70 -16.35
CA GLY A 66 -1.30 -4.27 -16.38
C GLY A 66 -2.55 -3.41 -16.61
N PHE A 67 -3.73 -4.01 -16.74
CA PHE A 67 -4.98 -3.29 -17.05
C PHE A 67 -5.39 -2.33 -15.92
N ALA A 68 -5.34 -2.75 -14.68
CA ALA A 68 -5.74 -1.89 -13.56
C ALA A 68 -4.87 -0.63 -13.48
N HIS A 69 -3.56 -0.78 -13.59
CA HIS A 69 -2.63 0.36 -13.65
C HIS A 69 -2.79 1.19 -14.92
N PHE A 70 -3.07 0.55 -16.05
CA PHE A 70 -3.37 1.28 -17.28
C PHE A 70 -4.60 2.18 -17.12
N PHE A 71 -5.64 1.73 -16.39
CA PHE A 71 -6.81 2.53 -16.08
C PHE A 71 -6.49 3.68 -15.12
N GLU A 72 -5.50 3.54 -14.22
CA GLU A 72 -5.01 4.67 -13.44
C GLU A 72 -4.63 5.85 -14.34
N HIS A 73 -3.95 5.59 -15.45
CA HIS A 73 -3.59 6.61 -16.44
C HIS A 73 -4.77 7.00 -17.34
N LEU A 74 -5.49 6.02 -17.87
CA LEU A 74 -6.50 6.22 -18.91
C LEU A 74 -7.67 7.08 -18.43
N LEU A 75 -8.04 7.00 -17.16
CA LEU A 75 -9.13 7.80 -16.60
C LEU A 75 -8.77 9.29 -16.36
N PHE A 76 -7.55 9.71 -16.72
CA PHE A 76 -7.17 11.13 -16.85
C PHE A 76 -7.24 11.65 -18.30
N GLU A 77 -7.50 10.78 -19.29
CA GLU A 77 -7.53 11.17 -20.70
C GLU A 77 -8.75 12.03 -21.08
N GLY A 78 -9.72 12.19 -20.16
CA GLY A 78 -10.87 13.06 -20.29
C GLY A 78 -12.20 12.32 -20.18
N THR A 79 -13.26 13.12 -20.13
CA THR A 79 -14.64 12.68 -20.04
C THR A 79 -15.48 13.36 -21.12
N GLN A 80 -16.78 13.07 -21.16
CA GLN A 80 -17.69 13.78 -22.10
C GLN A 80 -17.68 15.30 -21.88
N ASN A 81 -17.45 15.78 -20.65
CA ASN A 81 -17.50 17.19 -20.28
C ASN A 81 -16.13 17.79 -19.96
N ILE A 82 -15.08 16.99 -19.77
CA ILE A 82 -13.70 17.43 -19.56
C ILE A 82 -12.85 16.95 -20.74
N LYS A 83 -12.37 17.89 -21.56
CA LYS A 83 -11.55 17.55 -22.72
C LYS A 83 -10.22 16.91 -22.31
N ARG A 84 -9.69 16.08 -23.22
CA ARG A 84 -8.36 15.49 -23.07
C ARG A 84 -7.30 16.55 -22.76
N GLY A 85 -6.48 16.29 -21.72
CA GLY A 85 -5.41 17.20 -21.26
C GLY A 85 -5.90 18.41 -20.46
N GLU A 86 -7.20 18.51 -20.13
CA GLU A 86 -7.73 19.60 -19.32
C GLU A 86 -7.89 19.24 -17.83
N TRP A 87 -7.88 17.97 -17.47
CA TRP A 87 -8.05 17.52 -16.09
C TRP A 87 -7.09 18.26 -15.14
N MET A 88 -5.79 18.12 -15.36
CA MET A 88 -4.75 18.75 -14.53
C MET A 88 -4.81 20.29 -14.54
N LYS A 89 -5.24 20.87 -15.66
CA LYS A 89 -5.40 22.33 -15.78
C LYS A 89 -6.55 22.83 -14.91
N ILE A 90 -7.68 22.12 -14.89
CA ILE A 90 -8.83 22.45 -14.03
C ILE A 90 -8.41 22.37 -12.58
N VAL A 91 -7.75 21.28 -12.17
CA VAL A 91 -7.27 21.10 -10.79
C VAL A 91 -6.35 22.26 -10.39
N THR A 92 -5.31 22.52 -11.17
CA THR A 92 -4.31 23.55 -10.86
C THR A 92 -4.92 24.97 -10.89
N ALA A 93 -5.79 25.27 -11.84
CA ALA A 93 -6.44 26.59 -11.96
C ALA A 93 -7.37 26.89 -10.75
N ASN A 94 -7.85 25.86 -10.06
CA ASN A 94 -8.68 25.97 -8.86
C ASN A 94 -7.89 25.77 -7.55
N GLY A 95 -6.55 25.84 -7.61
CA GLY A 95 -5.68 25.75 -6.44
C GLY A 95 -5.59 24.33 -5.84
N GLY A 96 -5.96 23.31 -6.61
CA GLY A 96 -5.95 21.93 -6.17
C GLY A 96 -4.69 21.17 -6.58
N VAL A 97 -4.59 19.97 -6.03
CA VAL A 97 -3.65 18.91 -6.41
C VAL A 97 -4.41 17.60 -6.55
N ASN A 98 -3.92 16.69 -7.36
CA ASN A 98 -4.52 15.38 -7.53
C ASN A 98 -3.45 14.30 -7.70
N ASN A 99 -3.82 13.06 -7.46
CA ASN A 99 -3.01 11.90 -7.77
C ASN A 99 -3.87 10.64 -7.91
N ALA A 100 -3.24 9.55 -8.34
CA ALA A 100 -3.83 8.23 -8.34
C ALA A 100 -2.75 7.18 -8.02
N ASN A 101 -3.17 6.00 -7.62
CA ASN A 101 -2.28 4.86 -7.47
C ASN A 101 -3.05 3.54 -7.57
N THR A 102 -2.34 2.49 -7.99
CA THR A 102 -2.86 1.14 -8.15
C THR A 102 -2.07 0.15 -7.31
N SER A 103 -2.78 -0.72 -6.61
CA SER A 103 -2.20 -1.88 -5.93
C SER A 103 -2.68 -3.18 -6.57
N ASP A 104 -2.31 -4.30 -5.98
CA ASP A 104 -2.84 -5.60 -6.41
C ASP A 104 -4.35 -5.73 -6.16
N ASP A 105 -4.90 -4.99 -5.19
CA ASP A 105 -6.27 -5.16 -4.70
C ASP A 105 -7.22 -4.00 -5.01
N ARG A 106 -6.67 -2.80 -5.29
CA ARG A 106 -7.49 -1.59 -5.46
C ARG A 106 -6.83 -0.57 -6.39
N THR A 107 -7.66 0.34 -6.97
CA THR A 107 -7.23 1.54 -7.69
C THR A 107 -7.85 2.76 -7.01
N TYR A 108 -7.06 3.80 -6.76
CA TYR A 108 -7.44 4.97 -5.97
C TYR A 108 -7.16 6.26 -6.73
N TYR A 109 -8.15 7.18 -6.74
CA TYR A 109 -8.05 8.51 -7.32
C TYR A 109 -8.47 9.53 -6.30
N TYR A 110 -7.86 10.71 -6.31
CA TYR A 110 -8.26 11.81 -5.44
C TYR A 110 -7.86 13.18 -5.96
N GLU A 111 -8.64 14.18 -5.58
CA GLU A 111 -8.32 15.60 -5.68
C GLU A 111 -8.42 16.25 -4.31
N VAL A 112 -7.43 17.12 -4.00
CA VAL A 112 -7.46 18.01 -2.83
C VAL A 112 -7.63 19.44 -3.34
N PHE A 113 -8.65 20.11 -2.82
CA PHE A 113 -8.96 21.49 -3.18
C PHE A 113 -9.06 22.39 -1.93
N PRO A 114 -8.97 23.72 -2.07
CA PRO A 114 -9.51 24.64 -1.09
C PRO A 114 -11.00 24.31 -0.81
N SER A 115 -11.44 24.46 0.42
CA SER A 115 -12.79 24.05 0.91
C SER A 115 -13.96 24.53 0.05
N ASN A 116 -13.85 25.72 -0.54
CA ASN A 116 -14.89 26.30 -1.40
C ASN A 116 -15.07 25.57 -2.74
N ASN A 117 -14.18 24.65 -3.12
CA ASN A 117 -14.20 23.92 -4.37
C ASN A 117 -14.64 22.45 -4.22
N LEU A 118 -15.28 22.07 -3.11
CA LEU A 118 -15.81 20.71 -2.91
C LEU A 118 -16.74 20.28 -4.05
N GLU A 119 -17.66 21.14 -4.50
CA GLU A 119 -18.58 20.81 -5.58
C GLU A 119 -17.82 20.46 -6.87
N LEU A 120 -16.73 21.17 -7.16
CA LEU A 120 -15.87 20.90 -8.32
C LEU A 120 -15.24 19.49 -8.21
N GLY A 121 -14.67 19.14 -7.05
CA GLY A 121 -14.06 17.83 -6.84
C GLY A 121 -15.07 16.68 -6.99
N LEU A 122 -16.25 16.84 -6.39
CA LEU A 122 -17.33 15.85 -6.53
C LEU A 122 -17.80 15.71 -7.99
N TRP A 123 -17.94 16.82 -8.70
CA TRP A 123 -18.28 16.79 -10.11
C TRP A 123 -17.21 16.07 -10.95
N MET A 124 -15.94 16.40 -10.75
CA MET A 124 -14.84 15.78 -11.50
C MET A 124 -14.79 14.26 -11.29
N GLU A 125 -14.87 13.78 -10.05
CA GLU A 125 -14.88 12.34 -9.76
C GLU A 125 -16.13 11.64 -10.30
N SER A 126 -17.30 12.30 -10.28
CA SER A 126 -18.50 11.76 -10.91
C SER A 126 -18.38 11.64 -12.43
N GLU A 127 -17.74 12.62 -13.10
CA GLU A 127 -17.42 12.58 -14.53
C GLU A 127 -16.47 11.43 -14.86
N ARG A 128 -15.43 11.22 -14.04
CA ARG A 128 -14.50 10.08 -14.17
C ARG A 128 -15.23 8.75 -14.15
N LEU A 129 -16.20 8.61 -13.24
CA LEU A 129 -16.93 7.35 -13.06
C LEU A 129 -18.04 7.15 -14.12
N MET A 130 -18.79 8.21 -14.46
CA MET A 130 -19.96 8.11 -15.31
C MET A 130 -19.65 8.24 -16.80
N HIS A 131 -18.70 9.08 -17.17
CA HIS A 131 -18.51 9.55 -18.54
C HIS A 131 -17.08 9.45 -19.08
N PRO A 132 -16.24 8.46 -18.66
CA PRO A 132 -14.87 8.39 -19.14
C PRO A 132 -14.84 8.15 -20.65
N ILE A 133 -13.91 8.83 -21.34
CA ILE A 133 -13.68 8.58 -22.78
C ILE A 133 -12.58 7.54 -22.93
N ILE A 134 -13.00 6.31 -23.24
CA ILE A 134 -12.10 5.20 -23.55
C ILE A 134 -12.10 4.98 -25.06
N ASN A 135 -11.12 5.54 -25.74
CA ASN A 135 -10.98 5.48 -27.18
C ASN A 135 -9.55 5.12 -27.61
N LYS A 136 -9.38 4.86 -28.92
CA LYS A 136 -8.09 4.45 -29.46
C LYS A 136 -6.97 5.47 -29.23
N ILE A 137 -7.25 6.75 -29.27
CA ILE A 137 -6.25 7.81 -29.10
C ILE A 137 -5.69 7.78 -27.67
N GLY A 138 -6.57 7.70 -26.67
CA GLY A 138 -6.19 7.59 -25.25
C GLY A 138 -5.41 6.30 -25.01
N VAL A 139 -5.90 5.17 -25.48
CA VAL A 139 -5.24 3.86 -25.33
C VAL A 139 -3.84 3.87 -25.96
N ASP A 140 -3.70 4.30 -27.21
CA ASP A 140 -2.39 4.31 -27.90
C ASP A 140 -1.41 5.24 -27.16
N THR A 141 -1.87 6.40 -26.68
CA THR A 141 -1.02 7.34 -25.94
C THR A 141 -0.55 6.75 -24.61
N GLN A 142 -1.48 6.24 -23.81
CA GLN A 142 -1.15 5.71 -22.49
C GLN A 142 -0.36 4.39 -22.57
N ASN A 143 -0.51 3.62 -23.66
CA ASN A 143 0.31 2.44 -23.89
C ASN A 143 1.82 2.81 -23.91
N GLU A 144 2.18 3.87 -24.64
CA GLU A 144 3.58 4.31 -24.71
C GLU A 144 4.07 4.90 -23.35
N VAL A 145 3.19 5.63 -22.64
CA VAL A 145 3.52 6.18 -21.31
C VAL A 145 3.79 5.05 -20.31
N VAL A 146 2.90 4.06 -20.19
CA VAL A 146 3.04 2.95 -19.25
C VAL A 146 4.25 2.06 -19.60
N LYS A 147 4.53 1.87 -20.90
CA LYS A 147 5.74 1.15 -21.33
C LYS A 147 7.01 1.89 -20.93
N GLU A 148 7.04 3.22 -21.08
CA GLU A 148 8.22 4.00 -20.67
C GLU A 148 8.37 3.98 -19.14
N GLU A 149 7.28 4.07 -18.40
CA GLU A 149 7.30 3.91 -16.94
C GLU A 149 7.87 2.54 -16.52
N LYS A 150 7.45 1.46 -17.20
CA LYS A 150 8.01 0.13 -16.96
C LYS A 150 9.51 0.09 -17.21
N ARG A 151 9.98 0.67 -18.32
CA ARG A 151 11.42 0.76 -18.58
C ARG A 151 12.15 1.51 -17.47
N MET A 152 11.62 2.66 -17.04
CA MET A 152 12.26 3.50 -16.02
C MET A 152 12.24 2.85 -14.63
N ARG A 153 11.14 2.22 -14.22
CA ARG A 153 10.99 1.70 -12.85
C ARG A 153 11.51 0.28 -12.66
N TYR A 154 11.53 -0.52 -13.73
CA TYR A 154 11.89 -1.94 -13.67
C TYR A 154 13.08 -2.28 -14.54
N ASP A 155 12.99 -2.08 -15.87
CA ASP A 155 13.94 -2.64 -16.80
C ASP A 155 15.32 -1.95 -16.75
N ASN A 156 15.36 -0.63 -16.56
CA ASN A 156 16.59 0.17 -16.48
C ASN A 156 17.01 0.51 -15.03
N GLN A 157 16.16 0.25 -14.04
CA GLN A 157 16.45 0.54 -12.65
C GLN A 157 17.30 -0.57 -12.04
N PRO A 158 18.49 -0.27 -11.46
CA PRO A 158 19.23 -1.24 -10.66
C PRO A 158 18.32 -1.88 -9.59
N TYR A 159 18.31 -3.20 -9.51
CA TYR A 159 17.46 -4.00 -8.62
C TYR A 159 15.95 -3.85 -8.87
N GLY A 160 15.51 -3.25 -9.97
CA GLY A 160 14.10 -2.99 -10.28
C GLY A 160 13.24 -4.27 -10.40
N ASN A 161 13.83 -5.38 -10.77
CA ASN A 161 13.13 -6.66 -10.97
C ASN A 161 13.07 -7.57 -9.73
N ILE A 162 13.47 -7.09 -8.53
CA ILE A 162 13.39 -7.89 -7.31
C ILE A 162 11.93 -8.27 -7.01
N LEU A 163 11.02 -7.29 -6.93
CA LEU A 163 9.61 -7.56 -6.62
C LEU A 163 8.93 -8.41 -7.70
N PRO A 164 9.08 -8.14 -9.01
CA PRO A 164 8.60 -9.05 -10.06
C PRO A 164 9.08 -10.50 -9.90
N GLU A 165 10.37 -10.71 -9.67
CA GLU A 165 10.90 -12.06 -9.51
C GLU A 165 10.46 -12.74 -8.20
N VAL A 166 10.35 -12.00 -7.11
CA VAL A 166 9.78 -12.52 -5.86
C VAL A 166 8.33 -12.98 -6.10
N LYS A 167 7.48 -12.12 -6.65
CA LYS A 167 6.06 -12.43 -6.90
C LYS A 167 5.89 -13.65 -7.80
N LYS A 168 6.61 -13.71 -8.91
CA LYS A 168 6.60 -14.81 -9.87
C LYS A 168 6.99 -16.17 -9.25
N ASN A 169 7.93 -16.19 -8.32
CA ASN A 169 8.42 -17.41 -7.68
C ASN A 169 7.60 -17.81 -6.45
N MET A 170 6.98 -16.83 -5.76
CA MET A 170 6.18 -17.06 -4.56
C MET A 170 4.76 -17.53 -4.85
N PHE A 171 4.19 -17.12 -5.99
CA PHE A 171 2.82 -17.43 -6.38
C PHE A 171 2.79 -18.21 -7.70
N LYS A 172 2.03 -19.30 -7.74
CA LYS A 172 1.87 -20.14 -8.94
C LYS A 172 0.49 -19.98 -9.58
N ASN A 173 -0.54 -19.96 -8.75
CA ASN A 173 -1.94 -19.91 -9.17
C ASN A 173 -2.55 -18.53 -8.97
N HIS A 174 -2.16 -17.85 -7.88
CA HIS A 174 -2.72 -16.56 -7.51
C HIS A 174 -2.23 -15.43 -8.45
N PRO A 175 -3.09 -14.49 -8.83
CA PRO A 175 -2.72 -13.32 -9.64
C PRO A 175 -1.63 -12.44 -9.02
N TYR A 176 -1.35 -12.52 -7.73
CA TYR A 176 -0.20 -11.83 -7.13
C TYR A 176 1.15 -12.25 -7.70
N ARG A 177 1.20 -13.20 -8.64
CA ARG A 177 2.42 -13.61 -9.36
C ARG A 177 2.93 -12.56 -10.37
N TRP A 178 2.11 -11.59 -10.76
CA TRP A 178 2.54 -10.45 -11.60
C TRP A 178 2.44 -9.13 -10.83
N THR A 179 3.06 -8.10 -11.37
CA THR A 179 3.02 -6.75 -10.81
C THR A 179 1.94 -5.91 -11.46
N THR A 180 1.56 -4.81 -10.81
CA THR A 180 0.55 -3.86 -11.30
C THR A 180 0.88 -3.29 -12.69
N ILE A 181 2.18 -3.08 -12.98
CA ILE A 181 2.61 -2.55 -14.29
C ILE A 181 2.36 -3.52 -15.44
N GLY A 182 2.24 -4.83 -15.17
CA GLY A 182 2.03 -5.86 -16.17
C GLY A 182 3.19 -6.10 -17.13
N SER A 183 2.91 -6.76 -18.25
CA SER A 183 3.87 -7.04 -19.30
C SER A 183 3.64 -6.17 -20.55
N MET A 184 4.72 -5.75 -21.23
CA MET A 184 4.61 -5.01 -22.49
C MET A 184 3.88 -5.83 -23.57
N LYS A 185 4.10 -7.14 -23.59
CA LYS A 185 3.44 -8.06 -24.50
C LYS A 185 1.92 -8.03 -24.34
N ASP A 186 1.43 -8.01 -23.11
CA ASP A 186 0.00 -8.01 -22.82
C ASP A 186 -0.62 -6.65 -23.14
N LEU A 187 0.09 -5.56 -22.86
CA LEU A 187 -0.35 -4.20 -23.20
C LEU A 187 -0.44 -3.99 -24.72
N ASP A 188 0.54 -4.52 -25.49
CA ASP A 188 0.52 -4.44 -26.96
C ASP A 188 -0.54 -5.32 -27.60
N ALA A 189 -0.89 -6.43 -26.96
CA ALA A 189 -1.91 -7.36 -27.47
C ALA A 189 -3.34 -6.96 -27.10
N ALA A 190 -3.51 -5.99 -26.19
CA ALA A 190 -4.81 -5.57 -25.70
C ALA A 190 -5.61 -4.78 -26.76
N THR A 191 -6.91 -5.05 -26.87
CA THR A 191 -7.80 -4.34 -27.78
C THR A 191 -8.61 -3.27 -27.07
N LEU A 192 -9.12 -2.29 -27.82
CA LEU A 192 -9.98 -1.24 -27.28
C LEU A 192 -11.21 -1.82 -26.57
N GLU A 193 -11.81 -2.86 -27.17
CA GLU A 193 -12.99 -3.53 -26.62
C GLU A 193 -12.69 -4.21 -25.28
N GLU A 194 -11.49 -4.77 -25.11
CA GLU A 194 -11.07 -5.36 -23.84
C GLU A 194 -10.93 -4.28 -22.75
N PHE A 195 -10.37 -3.11 -23.07
CA PHE A 195 -10.35 -1.98 -22.15
C PHE A 195 -11.75 -1.50 -21.77
N GLN A 196 -12.62 -1.31 -22.75
CA GLN A 196 -14.02 -0.89 -22.51
C GLN A 196 -14.78 -1.92 -21.65
N ALA A 197 -14.57 -3.21 -21.89
CA ALA A 197 -15.17 -4.28 -21.10
C ALA A 197 -14.66 -4.30 -19.65
N PHE A 198 -13.35 -4.07 -19.45
CA PHE A 198 -12.75 -4.00 -18.12
C PHE A 198 -13.31 -2.80 -17.32
N ASN A 199 -13.39 -1.63 -17.95
CA ASN A 199 -14.01 -0.45 -17.33
C ASN A 199 -15.46 -0.73 -16.92
N LYS A 200 -16.28 -1.19 -17.84
CA LYS A 200 -17.70 -1.49 -17.61
C LYS A 200 -17.90 -2.50 -16.48
N LYS A 201 -16.98 -3.44 -16.31
CA LYS A 201 -17.08 -4.49 -15.29
C LYS A 201 -16.69 -3.99 -13.90
N PHE A 202 -15.62 -3.22 -13.80
CA PHE A 202 -14.98 -2.95 -12.50
C PHE A 202 -15.15 -1.51 -12.00
N TYR A 203 -15.22 -0.52 -12.90
CA TYR A 203 -15.32 0.89 -12.51
C TYR A 203 -16.80 1.31 -12.44
N THR A 204 -17.46 0.82 -11.40
CA THR A 204 -18.91 1.01 -11.17
C THR A 204 -19.15 1.48 -9.73
N PRO A 205 -20.24 2.21 -9.46
CA PRO A 205 -20.50 2.76 -8.13
C PRO A 205 -20.60 1.69 -7.02
N ASN A 206 -21.19 0.55 -7.33
CA ASN A 206 -21.32 -0.57 -6.37
C ASN A 206 -20.02 -1.40 -6.19
N ASN A 207 -18.93 -1.03 -6.86
CA ASN A 207 -17.59 -1.57 -6.66
C ASN A 207 -16.59 -0.51 -6.17
N ALA A 208 -17.12 0.60 -5.61
CA ALA A 208 -16.33 1.75 -5.21
C ALA A 208 -16.80 2.34 -3.88
N VAL A 209 -15.90 3.06 -3.23
CA VAL A 209 -16.19 3.92 -2.08
C VAL A 209 -15.78 5.36 -2.38
N LEU A 210 -16.68 6.29 -2.12
CA LEU A 210 -16.43 7.73 -2.16
C LEU A 210 -16.11 8.22 -0.76
N VAL A 211 -15.00 8.92 -0.58
CA VAL A 211 -14.67 9.60 0.67
C VAL A 211 -14.56 11.09 0.44
N VAL A 212 -15.22 11.87 1.31
CA VAL A 212 -15.05 13.32 1.42
C VAL A 212 -14.50 13.61 2.81
N ALA A 213 -13.31 14.20 2.87
CA ALA A 213 -12.68 14.55 4.14
C ALA A 213 -12.16 16.00 4.13
N GLY A 214 -12.17 16.67 5.29
CA GLY A 214 -11.71 18.03 5.46
C GLY A 214 -12.81 19.01 5.83
N ASP A 215 -12.64 20.29 5.45
CA ASP A 215 -13.54 21.38 5.82
C ASP A 215 -14.69 21.53 4.80
N PHE A 216 -15.90 21.17 5.19
CA PHE A 216 -17.08 21.29 4.34
C PHE A 216 -18.40 21.32 5.15
N ASP A 217 -19.45 21.86 4.53
CA ASP A 217 -20.82 21.75 5.05
C ASP A 217 -21.40 20.36 4.73
N LYS A 218 -21.76 19.60 5.75
CA LYS A 218 -22.26 18.22 5.60
C LYS A 218 -23.57 18.15 4.81
N ALA A 219 -24.47 19.10 4.95
CA ALA A 219 -25.74 19.08 4.26
C ALA A 219 -25.54 19.32 2.75
N LYS A 220 -24.71 20.28 2.40
CA LYS A 220 -24.32 20.56 1.00
C LYS A 220 -23.54 19.38 0.40
N ALA A 221 -22.61 18.80 1.14
CA ALA A 221 -21.87 17.63 0.67
C ALA A 221 -22.81 16.48 0.29
N LYS A 222 -23.78 16.15 1.15
CA LYS A 222 -24.80 15.13 0.87
C LYS A 222 -25.67 15.47 -0.34
N GLU A 223 -26.08 16.73 -0.47
CA GLU A 223 -26.85 17.21 -1.63
C GLU A 223 -26.05 17.03 -2.93
N TRP A 224 -24.78 17.46 -2.95
CA TRP A 224 -23.91 17.33 -4.13
C TRP A 224 -23.55 15.86 -4.44
N VAL A 225 -23.27 15.05 -3.42
CA VAL A 225 -23.07 13.62 -3.60
C VAL A 225 -24.30 12.98 -4.26
N GLN A 226 -25.51 13.26 -3.76
CA GLN A 226 -26.74 12.76 -4.38
C GLN A 226 -26.94 13.29 -5.79
N LYS A 227 -26.64 14.57 -6.04
CA LYS A 227 -26.76 15.21 -7.35
C LYS A 227 -25.84 14.57 -8.39
N TYR A 228 -24.57 14.35 -8.06
CA TYR A 228 -23.56 13.92 -9.01
C TYR A 228 -23.41 12.39 -9.11
N PHE A 229 -23.47 11.70 -7.99
CA PHE A 229 -23.28 10.24 -7.96
C PHE A 229 -24.58 9.45 -7.95
N GLY A 230 -25.68 9.99 -7.45
CA GLY A 230 -26.97 9.32 -7.42
C GLY A 230 -27.49 8.86 -8.80
N PRO A 231 -27.35 9.65 -9.88
CA PRO A 231 -27.78 9.27 -11.23
C PRO A 231 -26.93 8.18 -11.90
N ILE A 232 -25.72 7.89 -11.40
CA ILE A 232 -24.82 6.90 -12.00
C ILE A 232 -25.44 5.51 -11.91
N PRO A 233 -25.61 4.78 -13.01
CA PRO A 233 -26.25 3.49 -12.98
C PRO A 233 -25.41 2.46 -12.22
N LYS A 234 -26.09 1.61 -11.42
CA LYS A 234 -25.48 0.47 -10.76
C LYS A 234 -24.90 -0.49 -11.78
N GLY A 235 -23.66 -0.93 -11.57
CA GLY A 235 -23.03 -1.98 -12.37
C GLY A 235 -23.47 -3.39 -11.97
N GLU A 236 -23.03 -4.37 -12.75
CA GLU A 236 -23.16 -5.77 -12.37
C GLU A 236 -22.34 -6.04 -11.09
N GLU A 237 -22.77 -7.01 -10.31
CA GLU A 237 -22.03 -7.43 -9.12
C GLU A 237 -20.69 -8.09 -9.52
N VAL A 238 -19.59 -7.55 -9.01
CA VAL A 238 -18.26 -8.10 -9.27
C VAL A 238 -18.06 -9.34 -8.41
N LYS A 239 -18.10 -10.51 -9.07
CA LYS A 239 -17.77 -11.77 -8.38
C LYS A 239 -16.26 -11.89 -8.25
N LYS A 240 -15.77 -11.78 -7.01
CA LYS A 240 -14.34 -11.99 -6.71
C LYS A 240 -13.98 -13.46 -6.91
N GLN A 241 -12.88 -13.69 -7.62
CA GLN A 241 -12.34 -15.03 -7.80
C GLN A 241 -11.52 -15.42 -6.57
N THR A 242 -11.66 -16.67 -6.13
CA THR A 242 -10.86 -17.21 -5.03
C THR A 242 -9.78 -18.10 -5.59
N PHE A 243 -8.54 -17.82 -5.24
CA PHE A 243 -7.38 -18.59 -5.63
C PHE A 243 -6.75 -19.23 -4.41
N THR A 244 -6.37 -20.50 -4.53
CA THR A 244 -5.64 -21.21 -3.47
C THR A 244 -4.22 -21.48 -3.92
N GLU A 245 -3.28 -21.14 -3.08
CA GLU A 245 -1.86 -21.45 -3.24
C GLU A 245 -1.47 -22.63 -2.37
N GLU A 246 -0.79 -23.61 -2.98
CA GLU A 246 -0.21 -24.71 -2.21
C GLU A 246 0.85 -24.19 -1.23
N PRO A 247 0.93 -24.76 -0.02
CA PRO A 247 1.96 -24.40 0.94
C PRO A 247 3.38 -24.56 0.36
N ILE A 248 4.26 -23.64 0.69
CA ILE A 248 5.70 -23.79 0.39
C ILE A 248 6.27 -24.76 1.40
N THR A 249 6.56 -26.00 0.97
CA THR A 249 7.03 -27.08 1.84
C THR A 249 8.55 -27.26 1.82
N GLN A 250 9.25 -26.61 0.88
CA GLN A 250 10.71 -26.61 0.74
C GLN A 250 11.21 -25.28 0.21
N THR A 251 12.50 -25.02 0.41
CA THR A 251 13.13 -23.83 -0.14
C THR A 251 13.10 -23.81 -1.67
N ILE A 252 12.53 -22.77 -2.24
CA ILE A 252 12.59 -22.42 -3.67
C ILE A 252 13.89 -21.65 -3.88
N LYS A 253 14.71 -22.08 -4.84
CA LYS A 253 15.90 -21.35 -5.25
C LYS A 253 15.71 -20.76 -6.64
N ALA A 254 16.01 -19.47 -6.79
CA ALA A 254 15.94 -18.77 -8.06
C ALA A 254 17.17 -17.87 -8.20
N THR A 255 17.53 -17.57 -9.45
CA THR A 255 18.60 -16.64 -9.79
C THR A 255 18.07 -15.67 -10.84
N TYR A 256 18.38 -14.39 -10.68
CA TYR A 256 18.10 -13.36 -11.67
C TYR A 256 19.39 -12.61 -11.99
N GLU A 257 19.69 -12.48 -13.29
CA GLU A 257 20.84 -11.70 -13.78
C GLU A 257 20.39 -10.31 -14.20
N ASP A 258 20.94 -9.28 -13.53
CA ASP A 258 20.62 -7.87 -13.82
C ASP A 258 21.86 -7.19 -14.44
N PRO A 259 21.74 -6.69 -15.68
CA PRO A 259 22.84 -5.97 -16.35
C PRO A 259 23.12 -4.59 -15.73
N ASN A 260 22.23 -4.08 -14.89
CA ASN A 260 22.31 -2.73 -14.34
C ASN A 260 22.99 -2.66 -12.98
N ILE A 261 23.37 -3.80 -12.39
CA ILE A 261 24.00 -3.86 -11.07
C ILE A 261 25.46 -4.34 -11.15
N GLN A 262 26.23 -4.02 -10.12
CA GLN A 262 27.61 -4.51 -9.94
C GLN A 262 27.76 -5.35 -8.65
N ILE A 263 26.88 -5.14 -7.67
CA ILE A 263 26.93 -5.81 -6.38
C ILE A 263 25.76 -6.79 -6.33
N PRO A 264 25.99 -8.07 -6.03
CA PRO A 264 24.91 -9.03 -5.89
C PRO A 264 24.07 -8.72 -4.65
N MET A 265 22.81 -9.17 -4.66
CA MET A 265 21.91 -9.11 -3.52
C MET A 265 21.35 -10.49 -3.25
N VAL A 266 21.22 -10.87 -1.98
CA VAL A 266 20.40 -12.01 -1.58
C VAL A 266 19.04 -11.50 -1.12
N VAL A 267 17.99 -12.20 -1.56
CA VAL A 267 16.61 -11.97 -1.13
C VAL A 267 16.05 -13.28 -0.58
N ALA A 268 15.56 -13.25 0.67
CA ALA A 268 14.81 -14.34 1.27
C ALA A 268 13.35 -13.90 1.43
N SER A 269 12.41 -14.64 0.84
CA SER A 269 11.01 -14.24 0.88
C SER A 269 10.10 -15.34 1.38
N TYR A 270 9.11 -14.97 2.19
CA TYR A 270 8.14 -15.84 2.82
C TYR A 270 6.72 -15.43 2.40
N ARG A 271 5.86 -16.42 2.15
CA ARG A 271 4.43 -16.14 1.96
C ARG A 271 3.78 -15.98 3.33
N THR A 272 3.01 -14.91 3.47
CA THR A 272 2.34 -14.55 4.72
C THR A 272 0.82 -14.55 4.54
N PRO A 273 0.03 -14.50 5.61
CA PRO A 273 -1.41 -14.56 5.52
C PRO A 273 -2.01 -13.26 4.99
N SER A 274 -3.34 -13.28 4.74
CA SER A 274 -4.15 -12.10 4.43
C SER A 274 -3.93 -10.98 5.43
N MET A 275 -3.91 -9.73 4.93
CA MET A 275 -3.83 -8.50 5.73
C MET A 275 -4.91 -8.38 6.81
N LYS A 276 -6.05 -9.08 6.64
CA LYS A 276 -7.16 -9.09 7.60
C LYS A 276 -6.84 -9.85 8.88
N THR A 277 -5.80 -10.67 8.88
CA THR A 277 -5.46 -11.53 10.02
C THR A 277 -4.67 -10.79 11.09
N ARG A 278 -4.80 -11.24 12.34
CA ARG A 278 -3.95 -10.77 13.43
C ARG A 278 -2.47 -11.07 13.19
N ASP A 279 -2.14 -12.22 12.60
CA ASP A 279 -0.77 -12.62 12.30
C ASP A 279 -0.07 -11.64 11.33
N ALA A 280 -0.81 -11.03 10.38
CA ALA A 280 -0.26 -10.00 9.49
C ALA A 280 0.23 -8.77 10.27
N ARG A 281 -0.55 -8.30 11.26
CA ARG A 281 -0.17 -7.18 12.15
C ARG A 281 1.06 -7.52 12.98
N VAL A 282 1.16 -8.74 13.46
CA VAL A 282 2.36 -9.20 14.18
C VAL A 282 3.59 -9.21 13.28
N LEU A 283 3.43 -9.60 11.99
CA LEU A 283 4.51 -9.56 11.00
C LEU A 283 4.98 -8.13 10.70
N ASP A 284 4.11 -7.14 10.76
CA ASP A 284 4.48 -5.72 10.62
C ASP A 284 5.39 -5.29 11.79
N LEU A 285 5.07 -5.69 13.03
CA LEU A 285 5.94 -5.45 14.18
C LEU A 285 7.29 -6.18 14.05
N ILE A 286 7.29 -7.42 13.55
CA ILE A 286 8.53 -8.17 13.26
C ILE A 286 9.37 -7.44 12.22
N SER A 287 8.75 -6.91 11.17
CA SER A 287 9.44 -6.12 10.14
C SER A 287 10.12 -4.89 10.74
N SER A 288 9.39 -4.14 11.56
CA SER A 288 9.92 -2.96 12.26
C SER A 288 11.07 -3.33 13.22
N TYR A 289 10.95 -4.43 13.96
CA TYR A 289 12.01 -4.92 14.86
C TYR A 289 13.30 -5.26 14.12
N LEU A 290 13.16 -5.94 12.97
CA LEU A 290 14.30 -6.44 12.22
C LEU A 290 15.03 -5.36 11.42
N SER A 291 14.30 -4.39 10.81
CA SER A 291 14.95 -3.50 9.84
C SER A 291 14.59 -2.02 9.92
N ASP A 292 13.65 -1.59 10.77
CA ASP A 292 13.24 -0.19 10.76
C ASP A 292 14.20 0.71 11.54
N GLY A 293 15.04 1.43 10.79
CA GLY A 293 16.02 2.38 11.27
C GLY A 293 17.35 1.75 11.76
N LYS A 294 18.33 2.61 12.04
CA LYS A 294 19.70 2.20 12.39
C LYS A 294 19.81 1.37 13.68
N SER A 295 18.83 1.44 14.56
CA SER A 295 18.81 0.66 15.81
C SER A 295 18.07 -0.67 15.69
N SER A 296 17.66 -1.06 14.49
CA SER A 296 17.04 -2.35 14.19
C SER A 296 18.07 -3.49 14.25
N LYS A 297 17.61 -4.71 14.45
CA LYS A 297 18.51 -5.84 14.75
C LYS A 297 19.43 -6.20 13.59
N LEU A 298 18.88 -6.26 12.38
CA LEU A 298 19.68 -6.57 11.20
C LEU A 298 20.69 -5.46 10.89
N TYR A 299 20.24 -4.19 10.91
CA TYR A 299 21.13 -3.07 10.62
C TYR A 299 22.28 -3.00 11.64
N LYS A 300 21.95 -3.03 12.93
CA LYS A 300 22.94 -2.93 14.01
C LYS A 300 23.97 -4.04 13.91
N LYS A 301 23.54 -5.30 13.76
CA LYS A 301 24.45 -6.46 13.72
C LYS A 301 25.29 -6.49 12.43
N ILE A 302 24.64 -6.39 11.27
CA ILE A 302 25.25 -6.75 9.98
C ILE A 302 25.95 -5.55 9.35
N VAL A 303 25.34 -4.34 9.42
CA VAL A 303 25.89 -3.12 8.83
C VAL A 303 26.80 -2.40 9.83
N ASP A 304 26.34 -2.17 11.07
CA ASP A 304 27.04 -1.30 12.00
C ASP A 304 28.18 -2.03 12.74
N ASP A 305 27.91 -3.19 13.34
CA ASP A 305 28.88 -3.91 14.16
C ASP A 305 29.85 -4.76 13.32
N LYS A 306 29.33 -5.61 12.41
CA LYS A 306 30.12 -6.55 11.62
C LYS A 306 30.67 -5.97 10.29
N LYS A 307 30.13 -4.87 9.79
CA LYS A 307 30.51 -4.23 8.50
C LYS A 307 30.44 -5.20 7.32
N MET A 308 29.44 -6.09 7.30
CA MET A 308 29.32 -7.14 6.30
C MET A 308 28.47 -6.74 5.09
N ALA A 309 27.57 -5.77 5.27
CA ALA A 309 26.66 -5.34 4.20
C ALA A 309 26.66 -3.82 4.01
N LEU A 310 26.47 -3.39 2.76
CA LEU A 310 26.19 -2.01 2.41
C LEU A 310 24.76 -1.62 2.76
N GLN A 311 23.84 -2.55 2.58
CA GLN A 311 22.42 -2.39 2.87
C GLN A 311 21.81 -3.70 3.32
N ILE A 312 20.87 -3.61 4.25
CA ILE A 312 20.06 -4.73 4.71
C ILE A 312 18.66 -4.22 5.06
N GLY A 313 17.64 -5.03 4.83
CA GLY A 313 16.28 -4.67 5.16
C GLY A 313 15.35 -5.85 5.28
N ALA A 314 14.20 -5.58 5.88
CA ALA A 314 13.03 -6.44 5.88
C ALA A 314 11.80 -5.58 5.57
N VAL A 315 10.91 -6.09 4.72
CA VAL A 315 9.68 -5.42 4.34
C VAL A 315 8.55 -6.42 4.18
N GLY A 316 7.39 -6.11 4.77
CA GLY A 316 6.15 -6.85 4.56
C GLY A 316 5.29 -6.15 3.50
N PHE A 317 4.72 -6.94 2.60
CA PHE A 317 3.66 -6.52 1.70
C PHE A 317 2.39 -7.26 2.10
N SER A 318 1.52 -6.57 2.83
CA SER A 318 0.24 -7.10 3.27
C SER A 318 -0.82 -6.81 2.21
N GLN A 319 -1.52 -7.85 1.73
CA GLN A 319 -2.52 -7.78 0.67
C GLN A 319 -3.77 -8.54 1.08
N GLU A 320 -4.87 -8.40 0.33
CA GLU A 320 -6.18 -8.90 0.76
C GLU A 320 -6.24 -10.42 0.94
N ASP A 321 -5.58 -11.20 0.05
CA ASP A 321 -5.66 -12.66 0.08
C ASP A 321 -4.44 -13.31 0.74
N TYR A 322 -3.25 -12.86 0.39
CA TYR A 322 -1.95 -13.30 0.91
C TYR A 322 -1.05 -12.09 1.08
N GLY A 323 -0.01 -12.22 1.88
CA GLY A 323 1.09 -11.28 1.93
C GLY A 323 2.41 -11.91 1.47
N THR A 324 3.42 -11.06 1.41
CA THR A 324 4.80 -11.45 1.12
C THR A 324 5.73 -10.73 2.09
N TYR A 325 6.58 -11.46 2.79
CA TYR A 325 7.58 -10.89 3.67
C TYR A 325 8.96 -11.08 3.04
N ILE A 326 9.70 -10.01 2.84
CA ILE A 326 10.97 -10.00 2.12
C ILE A 326 12.09 -9.52 3.05
N LEU A 327 13.17 -10.30 3.14
CA LEU A 327 14.45 -9.91 3.70
C LEU A 327 15.44 -9.77 2.56
N TYR A 328 16.27 -8.74 2.56
CA TYR A 328 17.28 -8.55 1.53
C TYR A 328 18.58 -7.99 2.10
N GLY A 329 19.69 -8.28 1.43
CA GLY A 329 20.98 -7.74 1.83
C GLY A 329 21.98 -7.68 0.71
N LEU A 330 22.72 -6.56 0.65
CA LEU A 330 23.84 -6.33 -0.30
C LEU A 330 25.16 -6.50 0.44
N PRO A 331 25.93 -7.56 0.17
CA PRO A 331 27.21 -7.79 0.82
C PRO A 331 28.24 -6.74 0.47
N MET A 332 29.13 -6.48 1.40
CA MET A 332 30.37 -5.72 1.20
C MET A 332 31.56 -6.69 1.19
N ALA A 333 32.43 -6.55 0.18
CA ALA A 333 33.63 -7.41 0.10
C ALA A 333 34.43 -7.40 1.42
N PRO A 334 34.94 -8.55 1.90
CA PRO A 334 35.03 -9.83 1.20
C PRO A 334 33.83 -10.78 1.39
N TYR A 335 32.76 -10.32 2.00
CA TYR A 335 31.59 -11.14 2.31
C TYR A 335 30.74 -11.46 1.08
N THR A 336 30.04 -12.58 1.15
CA THR A 336 29.17 -13.11 0.08
C THR A 336 27.69 -12.96 0.42
N THR A 337 26.82 -13.18 -0.56
CA THR A 337 25.36 -13.28 -0.34
C THR A 337 25.01 -14.38 0.66
N ALA A 338 25.74 -15.50 0.65
CA ALA A 338 25.55 -16.61 1.60
C ALA A 338 25.90 -16.21 3.04
N ASP A 339 26.95 -15.40 3.23
CA ASP A 339 27.30 -14.89 4.56
C ASP A 339 26.20 -13.96 5.11
N ILE A 340 25.63 -13.09 4.29
CA ILE A 340 24.54 -12.21 4.68
C ILE A 340 23.29 -13.02 5.01
N LEU A 341 22.93 -14.00 4.18
CA LEU A 341 21.78 -14.88 4.43
C LEU A 341 21.92 -15.61 5.77
N LYS A 342 23.09 -16.12 6.08
CA LYS A 342 23.39 -16.78 7.37
C LYS A 342 23.13 -15.84 8.55
N GLU A 343 23.61 -14.60 8.47
CA GLU A 343 23.44 -13.61 9.54
C GLU A 343 21.96 -13.21 9.72
N MET A 344 21.20 -13.11 8.61
CA MET A 344 19.75 -12.89 8.65
C MET A 344 19.05 -14.06 9.34
N ASP A 345 19.41 -15.30 8.99
CA ASP A 345 18.83 -16.51 9.58
C ASP A 345 19.10 -16.61 11.08
N GLU A 346 20.29 -16.20 11.54
CA GLU A 346 20.59 -16.16 12.97
C GLU A 346 19.66 -15.18 13.72
N GLU A 347 19.33 -14.03 13.16
CA GLU A 347 18.38 -13.10 13.79
C GLU A 347 16.94 -13.62 13.76
N ILE A 348 16.55 -14.31 12.68
CA ILE A 348 15.25 -15.01 12.60
C ILE A 348 15.16 -16.09 13.69
N VAL A 349 16.20 -16.90 13.86
CA VAL A 349 16.25 -17.93 14.93
C VAL A 349 16.12 -17.29 16.31
N LYS A 350 16.78 -16.18 16.57
CA LYS A 350 16.66 -15.49 17.87
C LYS A 350 15.22 -15.06 18.15
N ILE A 351 14.54 -14.41 17.21
CA ILE A 351 13.15 -13.99 17.44
C ILE A 351 12.16 -15.17 17.54
N GLN A 352 12.54 -16.34 17.04
CA GLN A 352 11.78 -17.59 17.19
C GLN A 352 12.00 -18.30 18.52
N THR A 353 13.17 -18.12 19.14
CA THR A 353 13.56 -18.80 20.39
C THR A 353 13.37 -17.94 21.62
N ASP A 354 13.75 -16.68 21.54
CA ASP A 354 13.77 -15.75 22.65
C ASP A 354 12.60 -14.77 22.58
N LEU A 355 12.15 -14.29 23.73
CA LEU A 355 11.27 -13.12 23.78
C LEU A 355 12.10 -11.87 23.47
N ILE A 356 11.58 -10.99 22.66
CA ILE A 356 12.17 -9.65 22.48
C ILE A 356 12.22 -8.92 23.84
N SER A 357 13.22 -8.07 24.07
CA SER A 357 13.32 -7.34 25.34
C SER A 357 12.13 -6.40 25.55
N GLU A 358 11.78 -6.11 26.82
CA GLU A 358 10.74 -5.12 27.15
C GLU A 358 11.02 -3.78 26.45
N LYS A 359 12.28 -3.33 26.53
CA LYS A 359 12.71 -2.08 25.89
C LYS A 359 12.49 -2.07 24.37
N ASP A 360 12.76 -3.18 23.68
CA ASP A 360 12.52 -3.27 22.24
C ASP A 360 11.01 -3.32 21.95
N TYR A 361 10.25 -4.00 22.79
CA TYR A 361 8.81 -4.07 22.66
C TYR A 361 8.15 -2.69 22.85
N GLU A 362 8.48 -1.96 23.91
CA GLU A 362 8.02 -0.58 24.13
C GLU A 362 8.39 0.34 22.96
N LYS A 363 9.61 0.17 22.43
CA LYS A 363 10.04 0.91 21.24
C LYS A 363 9.17 0.61 20.02
N LEU A 364 8.78 -0.66 19.80
CA LEU A 364 7.91 -1.04 18.68
C LEU A 364 6.52 -0.43 18.82
N GLN A 365 5.94 -0.46 20.01
CA GLN A 365 4.65 0.18 20.29
C GLN A 365 4.71 1.69 19.99
N ASN A 366 5.69 2.40 20.53
CA ASN A 366 5.87 3.83 20.29
C ASN A 366 6.10 4.16 18.80
N LYS A 367 6.80 3.30 18.05
CA LYS A 367 6.99 3.49 16.61
C LYS A 367 5.69 3.30 15.84
N PHE A 368 4.92 2.29 16.20
CA PHE A 368 3.62 2.06 15.60
C PHE A 368 2.71 3.26 15.85
N ASP A 369 2.62 3.74 17.08
CA ASP A 369 1.82 4.92 17.45
C ASP A 369 2.20 6.14 16.61
N ASN A 370 3.49 6.41 16.51
CA ASN A 370 3.98 7.52 15.70
C ASN A 370 3.63 7.37 14.22
N ASN A 371 3.80 6.19 13.66
CA ASN A 371 3.48 5.92 12.26
C ASN A 371 1.97 6.04 12.01
N PHE A 372 1.15 5.50 12.92
CA PHE A 372 -0.30 5.57 12.84
C PHE A 372 -0.83 7.01 12.91
N VAL A 373 -0.30 7.82 13.85
CA VAL A 373 -0.65 9.23 13.97
C VAL A 373 -0.23 10.00 12.71
N ASN A 374 0.97 9.77 12.19
CA ASN A 374 1.45 10.43 10.98
C ASN A 374 0.66 10.03 9.74
N ALA A 375 0.24 8.77 9.61
CA ALA A 375 -0.59 8.29 8.50
C ALA A 375 -2.00 8.94 8.49
N ASN A 376 -2.47 9.42 9.65
CA ASN A 376 -3.75 10.09 9.83
C ASN A 376 -3.60 11.62 10.08
N ALA A 377 -2.45 12.22 9.76
CA ALA A 377 -2.20 13.63 10.02
C ALA A 377 -2.62 14.56 8.87
N SER A 378 -2.96 14.03 7.72
CA SER A 378 -3.41 14.81 6.56
C SER A 378 -4.79 14.34 6.08
N VAL A 379 -5.49 15.21 5.35
CA VAL A 379 -6.79 14.85 4.75
C VAL A 379 -6.65 13.70 3.76
N GLU A 380 -5.52 13.62 3.03
CA GLU A 380 -5.21 12.52 2.10
C GLU A 380 -5.06 11.19 2.87
N GLY A 381 -4.26 11.19 3.93
CA GLY A 381 -4.03 9.99 4.74
C GLY A 381 -5.31 9.48 5.39
N ILE A 382 -6.12 10.36 5.96
CA ILE A 382 -7.43 10.00 6.55
C ILE A 382 -8.36 9.44 5.47
N ALA A 383 -8.46 10.09 4.30
CA ALA A 383 -9.35 9.64 3.24
C ALA A 383 -8.94 8.28 2.68
N GLU A 384 -7.63 8.07 2.43
CA GLU A 384 -7.12 6.78 1.94
C GLU A 384 -7.33 5.66 2.97
N ASN A 385 -7.11 5.94 4.27
CA ASN A 385 -7.31 4.96 5.34
C ASN A 385 -8.79 4.61 5.53
N LEU A 386 -9.71 5.60 5.54
CA LEU A 386 -11.15 5.36 5.60
C LEU A 386 -11.63 4.49 4.43
N ALA A 387 -11.18 4.83 3.20
CA ALA A 387 -11.51 4.06 2.01
C ALA A 387 -10.96 2.63 2.07
N SER A 388 -9.70 2.46 2.49
CA SER A 388 -9.03 1.17 2.59
C SER A 388 -9.65 0.27 3.65
N TYR A 389 -9.97 0.81 4.83
CA TYR A 389 -10.62 0.06 5.89
C TYR A 389 -12.02 -0.43 5.48
N TYR A 390 -12.79 0.41 4.80
CA TYR A 390 -14.05 -0.03 4.23
C TYR A 390 -13.86 -1.11 3.17
N LEU A 391 -13.09 -0.81 2.13
CA LEU A 391 -13.01 -1.62 0.92
C LEU A 391 -12.32 -2.95 1.14
N LEU A 392 -11.18 -2.93 1.84
CA LEU A 392 -10.31 -4.09 1.98
C LEU A 392 -10.58 -4.87 3.29
N TYR A 393 -11.01 -4.22 4.36
CA TYR A 393 -11.27 -4.88 5.65
C TYR A 393 -12.76 -5.04 5.96
N GLY A 394 -13.63 -4.22 5.37
CA GLY A 394 -15.06 -4.22 5.64
C GLY A 394 -15.46 -3.54 6.97
N ASP A 395 -14.54 -2.77 7.57
CA ASP A 395 -14.76 -2.08 8.84
C ASP A 395 -14.04 -0.73 8.88
N VAL A 396 -14.78 0.34 8.63
CA VAL A 396 -14.26 1.72 8.64
C VAL A 396 -13.72 2.11 10.02
N ASN A 397 -14.31 1.56 11.10
CA ASN A 397 -13.94 1.94 12.46
C ASN A 397 -12.53 1.45 12.86
N LEU A 398 -11.86 0.64 12.04
CA LEU A 398 -10.44 0.30 12.24
C LEU A 398 -9.57 1.56 12.33
N ILE A 399 -9.93 2.66 11.68
CA ILE A 399 -9.23 3.95 11.85
C ILE A 399 -9.16 4.41 13.32
N ASN A 400 -10.06 3.93 14.17
CA ASN A 400 -10.13 4.27 15.59
C ASN A 400 -9.67 3.13 16.52
N THR A 401 -9.58 1.90 16.03
CA THR A 401 -9.35 0.71 16.87
C THR A 401 -8.09 -0.05 16.51
N GLU A 402 -7.46 0.23 15.37
CA GLU A 402 -6.25 -0.46 14.91
C GLU A 402 -5.10 -0.30 15.92
N ILE A 403 -4.96 0.88 16.53
CA ILE A 403 -3.94 1.17 17.54
C ILE A 403 -4.07 0.23 18.75
N ASP A 404 -5.30 0.00 19.23
CA ASP A 404 -5.57 -0.89 20.37
C ASP A 404 -5.27 -2.34 19.99
N MET A 405 -5.52 -2.73 18.74
CA MET A 405 -5.20 -4.07 18.24
C MET A 405 -3.69 -4.33 18.26
N TYR A 406 -2.87 -3.36 17.81
CA TYR A 406 -1.41 -3.49 17.85
C TYR A 406 -0.88 -3.48 19.28
N HIS A 407 -1.44 -2.66 20.18
CA HIS A 407 -1.07 -2.64 21.60
C HIS A 407 -1.42 -3.95 22.32
N SER A 408 -2.41 -4.69 21.82
CA SER A 408 -2.78 -5.98 22.39
C SER A 408 -1.86 -7.13 21.98
N ILE A 409 -0.97 -6.93 21.00
CA ILE A 409 -0.02 -7.97 20.55
C ILE A 409 1.04 -8.18 21.62
N THR A 410 1.26 -9.44 22.02
CA THR A 410 2.23 -9.79 23.05
C THR A 410 3.58 -10.19 22.47
N ARG A 411 4.61 -10.20 23.29
CA ARG A 411 5.97 -10.66 22.93
C ARG A 411 5.97 -12.15 22.57
N GLU A 412 5.11 -12.92 23.22
CA GLU A 412 4.88 -14.36 22.93
C GLU A 412 4.29 -14.55 21.55
N GLU A 413 3.29 -13.75 21.17
CA GLU A 413 2.70 -13.77 19.82
C GLU A 413 3.74 -13.44 18.76
N ILE A 414 4.61 -12.44 18.98
CA ILE A 414 5.71 -12.10 18.08
C ILE A 414 6.59 -13.31 17.81
N ARG A 415 6.99 -14.03 18.87
CA ARG A 415 7.79 -15.25 18.75
C ARG A 415 7.07 -16.37 18.02
N GLU A 416 5.82 -16.65 18.37
CA GLU A 416 5.05 -17.76 17.76
C GLU A 416 4.72 -17.48 16.27
N VAL A 417 4.42 -16.22 15.91
CA VAL A 417 4.20 -15.83 14.52
C VAL A 417 5.50 -15.92 13.71
N ALA A 418 6.64 -15.52 14.30
CA ALA A 418 7.94 -15.70 13.66
C ALA A 418 8.23 -17.19 13.37
N LYS A 419 7.93 -18.09 14.32
CA LYS A 419 8.05 -19.55 14.09
C LYS A 419 7.16 -20.05 12.97
N LYS A 420 5.92 -19.53 12.92
CA LYS A 420 4.90 -20.00 11.97
C LYS A 420 5.22 -19.61 10.53
N TYR A 421 5.72 -18.40 10.29
CA TYR A 421 5.85 -17.86 8.94
C TYR A 421 7.30 -17.71 8.45
N LEU A 422 8.28 -17.52 9.32
CA LEU A 422 9.66 -17.27 8.91
C LEU A 422 10.53 -18.53 8.95
N ASN A 423 9.99 -19.65 8.45
CA ASN A 423 10.74 -20.91 8.40
C ASN A 423 11.76 -20.89 7.25
N PRO A 424 13.09 -21.00 7.52
CA PRO A 424 14.12 -20.96 6.50
C PRO A 424 14.05 -22.09 5.47
N ASN A 425 13.35 -23.20 5.78
CA ASN A 425 13.14 -24.31 4.85
C ASN A 425 11.88 -24.17 3.99
N GLN A 426 11.09 -23.12 4.15
CA GLN A 426 9.80 -22.90 3.48
C GLN A 426 9.73 -21.48 2.92
N ARG A 427 10.71 -21.12 2.10
CA ARG A 427 10.87 -19.75 1.56
C ARG A 427 11.42 -19.77 0.14
N LEU A 428 11.39 -18.60 -0.51
CA LEU A 428 12.20 -18.33 -1.68
C LEU A 428 13.56 -17.78 -1.24
N ILE A 429 14.64 -18.27 -1.84
CA ILE A 429 15.94 -17.63 -1.88
C ILE A 429 16.19 -17.20 -3.33
N LEU A 430 16.27 -15.91 -3.56
CA LEU A 430 16.60 -15.33 -4.86
C LEU A 430 17.99 -14.72 -4.80
N ASP A 431 18.92 -15.32 -5.56
CA ASP A 431 20.22 -14.74 -5.83
C ASP A 431 20.10 -13.74 -7.00
N TYR A 432 20.17 -12.47 -6.68
CA TYR A 432 20.09 -11.37 -7.64
C TYR A 432 21.51 -10.94 -7.97
N ILE A 433 22.00 -11.27 -9.19
CA ILE A 433 23.43 -11.18 -9.53
C ILE A 433 23.69 -10.29 -10.74
N PRO A 434 24.89 -9.68 -10.81
CA PRO A 434 25.30 -8.96 -12.02
C PRO A 434 25.40 -9.91 -13.21
N THR A 435 24.99 -9.45 -14.39
CA THR A 435 25.27 -10.18 -15.63
C THR A 435 26.78 -10.19 -15.90
N VAL A 436 27.35 -11.36 -16.02
CA VAL A 436 28.78 -11.52 -16.40
C VAL A 436 28.94 -11.07 -17.86
N LYS A 437 29.52 -9.89 -18.07
CA LYS A 437 29.94 -9.50 -19.43
C LYS A 437 31.06 -10.45 -19.84
N SER A 438 30.81 -11.34 -20.82
CA SER A 438 31.91 -12.06 -21.48
C SER A 438 32.91 -11.03 -21.98
N GLN A 439 34.13 -11.04 -21.45
CA GLN A 439 35.24 -10.30 -22.04
C GLN A 439 35.51 -10.93 -23.41
N ASN A 440 34.99 -10.30 -24.46
CA ASN A 440 35.43 -10.56 -25.83
C ASN A 440 36.70 -9.75 -26.14
#